data_46631858e04390e8e31d34aca211db12
#
_entry.id   46631858e04390e8e31d34aca211db12
#
_cell.length_a   1.000
_cell.length_b   1.000
_cell.length_c   1.000
_cell.angle_alpha   90.00
_cell.angle_beta   90.00
_cell.angle_gamma   90.00
#
_symmetry.space_group_name_H-M   'P 1'
#
loop_
_entity.id
_entity.type
_entity.pdbx_description
1 polymer ?
#
loop_
_entity_poly.entity_id
_entity_poly.type
_entity_poly.pdbx_seq_one_letter_code
_entity_poly.pdbx_strand_id
1 'polypeptide(L)'
;MTYPIIQTDRTPLIDSETYESMYERSMNEPEAFWAEQAETFIDWEKKWDKVSDVDFAKGKIAWFEGATLNVSYNCLDRHLPKRSDQVAIIWEGDDPNSSESITY
;
A
#
# COMPACT_ATOMS: atom_id res chain seq x y z
N MET A 1 -11.13 -26.22 7.32
CA MET A 1 -9.74 -26.40 7.80
C MET A 1 -9.42 -25.17 8.63
N THR A 2 -9.32 -25.29 9.94
CA THR A 2 -9.03 -24.16 10.83
C THR A 2 -7.52 -24.08 11.02
N TYR A 3 -6.91 -23.01 10.57
CA TYR A 3 -5.49 -22.77 10.82
C TYR A 3 -5.30 -22.29 12.27
N PRO A 4 -4.23 -22.72 12.96
CA PRO A 4 -3.95 -22.24 14.30
C PRO A 4 -3.67 -20.74 14.27
N ILE A 5 -4.36 -19.99 15.13
CA ILE A 5 -4.07 -18.59 15.34
C ILE A 5 -2.74 -18.50 16.09
N ILE A 6 -1.74 -17.93 15.46
CA ILE A 6 -0.45 -17.64 16.10
C ILE A 6 -0.67 -16.47 17.04
N GLN A 7 -0.64 -16.73 18.36
CA GLN A 7 -0.63 -15.65 19.35
C GLN A 7 0.73 -14.96 19.31
N THR A 8 0.71 -13.65 19.19
CA THR A 8 1.89 -12.80 19.25
C THR A 8 1.73 -11.80 20.40
N ASP A 9 2.83 -11.45 21.05
CA ASP A 9 2.85 -10.43 22.09
C ASP A 9 2.70 -9.00 21.53
N ARG A 10 2.53 -8.88 20.21
CA ARG A 10 2.36 -7.59 19.52
C ARG A 10 0.89 -7.27 19.38
N THR A 11 0.51 -6.08 19.82
CA THR A 11 -0.80 -5.52 19.51
C THR A 11 -0.90 -5.26 18.00
N PRO A 12 -1.87 -5.84 17.30
CA PRO A 12 -2.04 -5.60 15.87
C PRO A 12 -2.41 -4.14 15.61
N LEU A 13 -1.95 -3.58 14.51
CA LEU A 13 -2.37 -2.24 14.05
C LEU A 13 -3.85 -2.23 13.63
N ILE A 14 -4.31 -3.36 13.12
CA ILE A 14 -5.71 -3.60 12.73
C ILE A 14 -6.15 -4.85 13.47
N ASP A 15 -7.11 -4.72 14.37
CA ASP A 15 -7.76 -5.84 15.06
C ASP A 15 -8.87 -6.47 14.19
N SER A 16 -9.49 -7.53 14.67
CA SER A 16 -10.52 -8.25 13.90
C SER A 16 -11.75 -7.39 13.64
N GLU A 17 -12.17 -6.57 14.59
CA GLU A 17 -13.35 -5.70 14.45
C GLU A 17 -13.08 -4.61 13.41
N THR A 18 -11.92 -3.98 13.46
CA THR A 18 -11.47 -3.00 12.46
C THR A 18 -11.39 -3.62 11.08
N TYR A 19 -10.81 -4.84 10.97
CA TYR A 19 -10.72 -5.55 9.70
C TYR A 19 -12.11 -5.84 9.10
N GLU A 20 -13.04 -6.36 9.90
CA GLU A 20 -14.40 -6.67 9.45
C GLU A 20 -15.12 -5.41 8.96
N SER A 21 -15.04 -4.31 9.73
CA SER A 21 -15.62 -3.02 9.35
C SER A 21 -15.03 -2.48 8.04
N MET A 22 -13.69 -2.54 7.88
CA MET A 22 -13.02 -2.11 6.65
C MET A 22 -13.42 -2.98 5.47
N TYR A 23 -13.53 -4.29 5.67
CA TYR A 23 -13.95 -5.23 4.63
C TYR A 23 -15.39 -4.94 4.18
N GLU A 24 -16.33 -4.78 5.12
CA GLU A 24 -17.73 -4.44 4.81
C GLU A 24 -17.82 -3.12 4.02
N ARG A 25 -17.08 -2.08 4.43
CA ARG A 25 -17.03 -0.82 3.69
C ARG A 25 -16.46 -1.00 2.29
N SER A 26 -15.42 -1.79 2.13
CA SER A 26 -14.81 -2.02 0.81
C SER A 26 -15.78 -2.69 -0.18
N MET A 27 -16.74 -3.47 0.32
CA MET A 27 -17.76 -4.15 -0.48
C MET A 27 -18.99 -3.29 -0.73
N ASN A 28 -19.42 -2.52 0.27
CA ASN A 28 -20.66 -1.75 0.20
C ASN A 28 -20.46 -0.34 -0.39
N GLU A 29 -19.28 0.26 -0.16
CA GLU A 29 -18.93 1.62 -0.57
C GLU A 29 -17.55 1.65 -1.26
N PRO A 30 -17.32 0.86 -2.33
CA PRO A 30 -15.99 0.64 -2.88
C PRO A 30 -15.32 1.93 -3.35
N GLU A 31 -16.01 2.84 -4.01
CA GLU A 31 -15.42 4.09 -4.48
C GLU A 31 -14.96 4.98 -3.32
N ALA A 32 -15.80 5.16 -2.30
CA ALA A 32 -15.46 5.96 -1.14
C ALA A 32 -14.31 5.32 -0.34
N PHE A 33 -14.34 4.01 -0.14
CA PHE A 33 -13.30 3.27 0.55
C PHE A 33 -11.94 3.38 -0.15
N TRP A 34 -11.88 3.10 -1.45
CA TRP A 34 -10.62 3.14 -2.19
C TRP A 34 -10.10 4.56 -2.40
N ALA A 35 -10.98 5.57 -2.50
CA ALA A 35 -10.57 6.97 -2.51
C ALA A 35 -9.86 7.36 -1.22
N GLU A 36 -10.42 6.99 -0.06
CA GLU A 36 -9.82 7.25 1.26
C GLU A 36 -8.47 6.54 1.42
N GLN A 37 -8.38 5.26 1.02
CA GLN A 37 -7.11 4.54 1.06
C GLN A 37 -6.05 5.19 0.15
N ALA A 38 -6.43 5.56 -1.05
CA ALA A 38 -5.55 6.23 -1.99
C ALA A 38 -5.07 7.61 -1.50
N GLU A 39 -5.92 8.38 -0.83
CA GLU A 39 -5.52 9.64 -0.20
C GLU A 39 -4.61 9.44 1.01
N THR A 40 -4.82 8.37 1.77
CA THR A 40 -4.06 8.08 2.99
C THR A 40 -2.64 7.60 2.68
N PHE A 41 -2.49 6.76 1.66
CA PHE A 41 -1.24 6.04 1.43
C PHE A 41 -0.40 6.56 0.27
N ILE A 42 -0.96 7.39 -0.61
CA ILE A 42 -0.28 7.86 -1.82
C ILE A 42 -0.25 9.38 -1.87
N ASP A 43 0.93 9.93 -2.17
CA ASP A 43 1.11 11.34 -2.49
C ASP A 43 0.89 11.53 -3.99
N TRP A 44 -0.20 12.21 -4.34
CA TRP A 44 -0.59 12.48 -5.71
C TRP A 44 -0.05 13.83 -6.19
N GLU A 45 0.45 13.88 -7.41
CA GLU A 45 0.76 15.17 -8.09
C GLU A 45 -0.53 15.85 -8.54
N LYS A 46 -1.46 15.04 -9.08
CA LYS A 46 -2.83 15.46 -9.42
C LYS A 46 -3.79 14.38 -8.94
N LYS A 47 -4.81 14.75 -8.17
CA LYS A 47 -5.90 13.84 -7.80
C LYS A 47 -6.75 13.49 -9.02
N TRP A 48 -7.47 12.41 -8.91
CA TRP A 48 -8.36 11.87 -9.94
C TRP A 48 -9.60 12.72 -10.16
N ASP A 49 -10.13 12.61 -11.37
CA ASP A 49 -11.43 13.15 -11.74
C ASP A 49 -12.55 12.14 -11.45
N LYS A 50 -12.24 10.83 -11.51
CA LYS A 50 -13.13 9.70 -11.25
C LYS A 50 -12.38 8.56 -10.57
N VAL A 51 -12.96 8.01 -9.48
CA VAL A 51 -12.32 6.92 -8.70
C VAL A 51 -12.28 5.63 -9.50
N SER A 52 -13.42 5.22 -10.06
CA SER A 52 -13.51 4.01 -10.86
C SER A 52 -14.42 4.19 -12.07
N ASP A 53 -14.10 3.50 -13.15
CA ASP A 53 -14.94 3.36 -14.33
C ASP A 53 -14.79 1.94 -14.88
N VAL A 54 -15.63 1.04 -14.37
CA VAL A 54 -15.53 -0.39 -14.63
C VAL A 54 -16.79 -0.90 -15.32
N ASP A 55 -16.61 -1.49 -16.49
CA ASP A 55 -17.65 -2.19 -17.25
C ASP A 55 -17.05 -3.47 -17.84
N PHE A 56 -17.18 -4.57 -17.11
CA PHE A 56 -16.64 -5.86 -17.55
C PHE A 56 -17.24 -6.36 -18.85
N ALA A 57 -18.51 -6.01 -19.13
CA ALA A 57 -19.16 -6.44 -20.37
C ALA A 57 -18.53 -5.78 -21.60
N LYS A 58 -17.96 -4.59 -21.43
CA LYS A 58 -17.22 -3.87 -22.48
C LYS A 58 -15.70 -4.00 -22.36
N GLY A 59 -15.22 -4.79 -21.40
CA GLY A 59 -13.78 -4.93 -21.14
C GLY A 59 -13.11 -3.65 -20.63
N LYS A 60 -13.90 -2.73 -20.04
CA LYS A 60 -13.38 -1.48 -19.49
C LYS A 60 -13.04 -1.64 -18.01
N ILE A 61 -11.79 -1.35 -17.65
CA ILE A 61 -11.33 -1.27 -16.26
C ILE A 61 -10.43 -0.04 -16.16
N ALA A 62 -10.90 0.98 -15.42
CA ALA A 62 -10.12 2.17 -15.14
C ALA A 62 -10.30 2.57 -13.67
N TRP A 63 -9.19 2.89 -13.02
CA TRP A 63 -9.14 3.38 -11.65
C TRP A 63 -8.38 4.69 -11.60
N PHE A 64 -8.86 5.63 -10.78
CA PHE A 64 -8.24 6.93 -10.55
C PHE A 64 -7.97 7.69 -11.85
N GLU A 65 -8.98 7.75 -12.73
CA GLU A 65 -8.87 8.42 -14.03
C GLU A 65 -8.45 9.88 -13.89
N GLY A 66 -7.49 10.29 -14.70
CA GLY A 66 -6.96 11.65 -14.71
C GLY A 66 -5.95 11.96 -13.61
N ALA A 67 -5.70 11.02 -12.69
CA ALA A 67 -4.69 11.18 -11.65
C ALA A 67 -3.27 11.02 -12.19
N THR A 68 -2.32 11.71 -11.56
CA THR A 68 -0.89 11.53 -11.80
C THR A 68 -0.13 11.41 -10.49
N LEU A 69 0.88 10.57 -10.47
CA LEU A 69 1.78 10.40 -9.35
C LEU A 69 3.18 10.02 -9.84
N ASN A 70 4.18 10.25 -9.00
CA ASN A 70 5.52 9.72 -9.19
C ASN A 70 5.72 8.53 -8.26
N VAL A 71 5.91 7.34 -8.83
CA VAL A 71 6.09 6.10 -8.06
C VAL A 71 7.40 6.13 -7.28
N SER A 72 8.50 6.58 -7.90
CA SER A 72 9.80 6.71 -7.24
C SER A 72 9.72 7.64 -6.02
N TYR A 73 9.09 8.80 -6.18
CA TYR A 73 8.85 9.72 -5.07
C TYR A 73 8.07 9.05 -3.94
N ASN A 74 6.99 8.36 -4.26
CA ASN A 74 6.16 7.68 -3.26
C ASN A 74 6.90 6.55 -2.53
N CYS A 75 7.79 5.84 -3.22
CA CYS A 75 8.52 4.71 -2.63
C CYS A 75 9.79 5.14 -1.88
N LEU A 76 10.44 6.21 -2.30
CA LEU A 76 11.76 6.61 -1.84
C LEU A 76 11.78 8.03 -1.27
N ASP A 77 11.64 9.03 -2.12
CA ASP A 77 11.98 10.41 -1.79
C ASP A 77 11.18 10.97 -0.61
N ARG A 78 9.87 10.71 -0.55
CA ARG A 78 9.01 11.19 0.56
C ARG A 78 9.40 10.63 1.93
N HIS A 79 10.14 9.53 1.97
CA HIS A 79 10.59 8.90 3.20
C HIS A 79 11.93 9.41 3.70
N LEU A 80 12.76 10.00 2.83
CA LEU A 80 14.10 10.47 3.15
C LEU A 80 14.18 11.38 4.39
N PRO A 81 13.27 12.36 4.58
CA PRO A 81 13.36 13.25 5.75
C PRO A 81 13.28 12.53 7.11
N LYS A 82 12.73 11.32 7.14
CA LYS A 82 12.53 10.54 8.37
C LYS A 82 13.28 9.22 8.40
N ARG A 83 13.76 8.72 7.26
CA ARG A 83 14.28 7.36 7.10
C ARG A 83 15.58 7.26 6.30
N SER A 84 16.27 8.38 6.02
CA SER A 84 17.51 8.36 5.24
C SER A 84 18.54 7.34 5.73
N ASP A 85 18.65 7.17 7.06
CA ASP A 85 19.62 6.26 7.67
C ASP A 85 19.05 4.84 7.90
N GLN A 86 17.79 4.60 7.51
CA GLN A 86 17.19 3.27 7.63
C GLN A 86 17.67 2.40 6.47
N VAL A 87 18.05 1.15 6.78
CA VAL A 87 18.37 0.16 5.75
C VAL A 87 17.14 -0.11 4.88
N ALA A 88 17.27 0.15 3.59
CA ALA A 88 16.24 -0.08 2.58
C ALA A 88 16.44 -1.43 1.87
N ILE A 89 17.70 -1.81 1.63
CA ILE A 89 18.07 -3.04 0.94
C ILE A 89 19.18 -3.73 1.71
N ILE A 90 19.06 -5.02 1.91
CA ILE A 90 20.16 -5.88 2.34
C ILE A 90 20.49 -6.76 1.13
N TRP A 91 21.70 -6.58 0.61
CA TRP A 91 22.23 -7.41 -0.46
C TRP A 91 23.16 -8.48 0.11
N GLU A 92 22.97 -9.72 -0.33
CA GLU A 92 23.84 -10.83 0.00
C GLU A 92 24.32 -11.52 -1.28
N GLY A 93 25.63 -11.73 -1.38
CA GLY A 93 26.24 -12.43 -2.50
C GLY A 93 26.21 -13.95 -2.31
N ASP A 94 26.77 -14.67 -3.28
CA ASP A 94 26.96 -16.12 -3.20
C ASP A 94 27.93 -16.52 -2.08
N ASP A 95 28.90 -15.65 -1.74
CA ASP A 95 29.74 -15.79 -0.57
C ASP A 95 28.99 -15.29 0.68
N PRO A 96 28.77 -16.14 1.70
CA PRO A 96 28.08 -15.76 2.95
C PRO A 96 28.73 -14.60 3.71
N ASN A 97 30.01 -14.31 3.43
CA ASN A 97 30.73 -13.18 4.03
C ASN A 97 30.65 -11.89 3.20
N SER A 98 29.98 -11.92 2.06
CA SER A 98 29.81 -10.79 1.16
C SER A 98 28.38 -10.29 1.23
N SER A 99 28.14 -9.30 2.11
CA SER A 99 26.85 -8.62 2.24
C SER A 99 27.02 -7.12 2.33
N GLU A 100 26.01 -6.39 1.86
CA GLU A 100 25.98 -4.93 1.94
C GLU A 100 24.60 -4.45 2.38
N SER A 101 24.57 -3.44 3.22
CA SER A 101 23.34 -2.75 3.62
C SER A 101 23.29 -1.38 2.99
N ILE A 102 22.26 -1.12 2.20
CA ILE A 102 22.03 0.13 1.49
C ILE A 102 20.87 0.85 2.17
N THR A 103 21.06 2.11 2.51
CA THR A 103 20.02 2.95 3.12
C THR A 103 19.14 3.61 2.06
N TYR A 104 18.06 4.24 2.51
CA TYR A 104 17.22 5.06 1.66
C TYR A 104 17.96 6.20 1.02
#